data_e0fac244fb28e4b3070257d68893cdc8
#
_entry.id   e0fac244fb28e4b3070257d68893cdc8
#
_cell.length_a   1.000
_cell.length_b   1.000
_cell.length_c   1.000
_cell.angle_alpha   90.00
_cell.angle_beta   90.00
_cell.angle_gamma   90.00
#
_symmetry.space_group_name_H-M   'P 1'
#
loop_
_entity.id
_entity.type
_entity.pdbx_description
1 polymer ?
#
loop_
_entity_poly.entity_id
_entity_poly.type
_entity_poly.pdbx_seq_one_letter_code
_entity_poly.pdbx_strand_id
1 'polypeptide(L)'
;MKNANLPKVSILLPVYNAEKYLSDCLKSLLNQTFHDFEIIAINDASTDSSLSILYKYAEIDSRLKIYSNKSNLKLAATLNRGIQLSSAPLIARMDADDIALQNRLEYQYNFMSNNPKVAICGTNIKVLGTDQIWEMPVSNSSIRATLVFNSPILHPTAIYRKHIICKYNGYNENIVYAQDYELWHRLSKDSKIVFANIDIPLIYYRLTDSDKPSSYKEIQKKTADTIREEQIKMLGILPDTKQLALHSQISLHQDINTLPQLFAVYRWLRLLASSSKSSQAFKKLCWQYWKQVCRSSSCKYISYPLYILLPSSKEKIKLILKKIF
;
A
#
# COMPACT_ATOMS: atom_id res chain seq x y z
N MET A 1 -40.20 -12.68 -9.77
CA MET A 1 -38.91 -12.03 -10.08
C MET A 1 -37.82 -12.95 -9.51
N LYS A 2 -36.96 -13.53 -10.36
CA LYS A 2 -35.81 -14.32 -9.88
C LYS A 2 -34.95 -13.41 -9.02
N ASN A 3 -34.72 -13.76 -7.76
CA ASN A 3 -33.70 -13.12 -6.94
C ASN A 3 -32.36 -13.20 -7.73
N ALA A 4 -32.00 -12.14 -8.42
CA ALA A 4 -30.69 -12.06 -9.04
C ALA A 4 -29.69 -12.16 -7.88
N ASN A 5 -28.97 -13.27 -7.79
CA ASN A 5 -27.92 -13.43 -6.79
C ASN A 5 -26.91 -12.29 -7.02
N LEU A 6 -26.78 -11.41 -6.04
CA LEU A 6 -25.79 -10.35 -6.07
C LEU A 6 -24.40 -10.99 -6.14
N PRO A 7 -23.47 -10.44 -6.95
CA PRO A 7 -22.11 -10.95 -7.01
C PRO A 7 -21.43 -10.88 -5.63
N LYS A 8 -20.50 -11.78 -5.38
CA LYS A 8 -19.73 -11.83 -4.12
C LYS A 8 -18.62 -10.80 -4.08
N VAL A 9 -18.07 -10.45 -5.24
CA VAL A 9 -16.98 -9.49 -5.39
C VAL A 9 -17.30 -8.50 -6.51
N SER A 10 -17.13 -7.20 -6.26
CA SER A 10 -17.06 -6.18 -7.32
C SER A 10 -15.59 -5.82 -7.56
N ILE A 11 -15.09 -6.01 -8.77
CA ILE A 11 -13.77 -5.51 -9.16
C ILE A 11 -13.94 -4.05 -9.51
N LEU A 12 -13.22 -3.18 -8.83
CA LEU A 12 -13.21 -1.73 -9.08
C LEU A 12 -12.03 -1.37 -9.94
N LEU A 13 -12.30 -0.98 -11.19
CA LEU A 13 -11.32 -0.69 -12.24
C LEU A 13 -11.47 0.77 -12.72
N PRO A 14 -10.74 1.74 -12.13
CA PRO A 14 -10.62 3.08 -12.67
C PRO A 14 -9.76 3.06 -13.92
N VAL A 15 -10.18 3.77 -14.99
CA VAL A 15 -9.51 3.81 -16.29
C VAL A 15 -9.31 5.26 -16.70
N TYR A 16 -8.08 5.66 -16.93
CA TYR A 16 -7.72 6.94 -17.53
C TYR A 16 -6.50 6.81 -18.42
N ASN A 17 -6.67 7.00 -19.73
CA ASN A 17 -5.61 6.91 -20.74
C ASN A 17 -4.75 5.63 -20.60
N ALA A 18 -5.42 4.47 -20.62
CA ALA A 18 -4.81 3.16 -20.39
C ALA A 18 -4.80 2.26 -21.63
N GLU A 19 -5.03 2.80 -22.83
CA GLU A 19 -5.21 2.01 -24.09
C GLU A 19 -4.12 0.97 -24.28
N LYS A 20 -2.88 1.29 -23.91
CA LYS A 20 -1.70 0.44 -24.09
C LYS A 20 -1.77 -0.88 -23.30
N TYR A 21 -2.41 -0.87 -22.12
CA TYR A 21 -2.35 -1.98 -21.16
C TYR A 21 -3.72 -2.56 -20.81
N LEU A 22 -4.79 -1.81 -21.04
CA LEU A 22 -6.15 -2.13 -20.62
C LEU A 22 -6.64 -3.49 -21.15
N SER A 23 -6.28 -3.87 -22.39
CA SER A 23 -6.67 -5.16 -22.95
C SER A 23 -6.10 -6.35 -22.18
N ASP A 24 -4.84 -6.27 -21.74
CA ASP A 24 -4.21 -7.35 -20.96
C ASP A 24 -4.81 -7.40 -19.54
N CYS A 25 -5.05 -6.24 -18.94
CA CYS A 25 -5.76 -6.14 -17.67
C CYS A 25 -7.14 -6.81 -17.73
N LEU A 26 -7.99 -6.43 -18.69
CA LEU A 26 -9.34 -6.97 -18.86
C LEU A 26 -9.32 -8.49 -19.11
N LYS A 27 -8.45 -8.99 -20.00
CA LYS A 27 -8.27 -10.43 -20.21
C LYS A 27 -7.96 -11.15 -18.90
N SER A 28 -7.06 -10.61 -18.08
CA SER A 28 -6.68 -11.22 -16.80
C SER A 28 -7.83 -11.26 -15.78
N LEU A 29 -8.70 -10.24 -15.80
CA LEU A 29 -9.86 -10.17 -14.92
C LEU A 29 -10.99 -11.08 -15.37
N LEU A 30 -11.25 -11.17 -16.68
CA LEU A 30 -12.33 -12.02 -17.22
C LEU A 30 -12.00 -13.51 -17.12
N ASN A 31 -10.71 -13.88 -17.08
CA ASN A 31 -10.22 -15.25 -16.98
C ASN A 31 -9.96 -15.72 -15.53
N GLN A 32 -10.55 -15.07 -14.51
CA GLN A 32 -10.44 -15.51 -13.13
C GLN A 32 -11.15 -16.86 -12.90
N THR A 33 -10.54 -17.73 -12.06
CA THR A 33 -11.14 -19.03 -11.64
C THR A 33 -12.41 -18.86 -10.81
N PHE A 34 -12.49 -17.77 -10.07
CA PHE A 34 -13.69 -17.38 -9.34
C PHE A 34 -14.65 -16.63 -10.29
N HIS A 35 -15.90 -17.08 -10.42
CA HIS A 35 -16.83 -16.55 -11.42
C HIS A 35 -17.93 -15.64 -10.88
N ASP A 36 -18.17 -15.64 -9.56
CA ASP A 36 -19.26 -14.87 -8.92
C ASP A 36 -18.82 -13.42 -8.62
N PHE A 37 -18.53 -12.66 -9.68
CA PHE A 37 -18.08 -11.27 -9.61
C PHE A 37 -18.69 -10.40 -10.72
N GLU A 38 -18.62 -9.09 -10.51
CA GLU A 38 -18.80 -8.04 -11.52
C GLU A 38 -17.54 -7.19 -11.64
N ILE A 39 -17.37 -6.52 -12.78
CA ILE A 39 -16.33 -5.49 -12.97
C ILE A 39 -17.02 -4.14 -13.13
N ILE A 40 -16.72 -3.21 -12.24
CA ILE A 40 -17.15 -1.82 -12.32
C ILE A 40 -15.99 -1.01 -12.92
N ALA A 41 -15.99 -0.88 -14.23
CA ALA A 41 -15.01 -0.08 -14.96
C ALA A 41 -15.50 1.36 -15.07
N ILE A 42 -14.68 2.31 -14.61
CA ILE A 42 -15.02 3.73 -14.67
C ILE A 42 -14.00 4.45 -15.55
N ASN A 43 -14.42 4.82 -16.74
CA ASN A 43 -13.65 5.69 -17.61
C ASN A 43 -13.66 7.12 -17.04
N ASP A 44 -12.51 7.60 -16.60
CA ASP A 44 -12.35 8.93 -16.00
C ASP A 44 -12.05 10.01 -17.06
N ALA A 45 -12.93 10.07 -18.09
CA ALA A 45 -12.79 10.96 -19.25
C ALA A 45 -11.47 10.76 -20.01
N SER A 46 -11.14 9.52 -20.36
CA SER A 46 -9.98 9.22 -21.22
C SER A 46 -10.11 9.88 -22.58
N THR A 47 -8.99 10.31 -23.12
CA THR A 47 -8.86 10.95 -24.45
C THR A 47 -8.25 10.02 -25.51
N ASP A 48 -7.82 8.83 -25.10
CA ASP A 48 -7.29 7.76 -25.94
C ASP A 48 -8.36 6.69 -26.28
N SER A 49 -7.95 5.54 -26.79
CA SER A 49 -8.85 4.44 -27.16
C SER A 49 -9.40 3.61 -25.97
N SER A 50 -9.12 4.00 -24.71
CA SER A 50 -9.53 3.22 -23.53
C SER A 50 -11.03 2.93 -23.50
N LEU A 51 -11.88 3.94 -23.79
CA LEU A 51 -13.33 3.75 -23.75
C LEU A 51 -13.83 2.75 -24.82
N SER A 52 -13.28 2.80 -26.03
CA SER A 52 -13.63 1.88 -27.10
C SER A 52 -13.19 0.44 -26.78
N ILE A 53 -12.03 0.27 -26.11
CA ILE A 53 -11.56 -1.02 -25.60
C ILE A 53 -12.55 -1.57 -24.58
N LEU A 54 -12.99 -0.75 -23.62
CA LEU A 54 -13.98 -1.19 -22.61
C LEU A 54 -15.26 -1.70 -23.28
N TYR A 55 -15.83 -0.95 -24.23
CA TYR A 55 -17.05 -1.39 -24.92
C TYR A 55 -16.87 -2.71 -25.65
N LYS A 56 -15.77 -2.89 -26.37
CA LYS A 56 -15.46 -4.14 -27.04
C LYS A 56 -15.47 -5.36 -26.10
N TYR A 57 -14.92 -5.21 -24.90
CA TYR A 57 -14.93 -6.31 -23.92
C TYR A 57 -16.28 -6.49 -23.22
N ALA A 58 -17.08 -5.42 -23.04
CA ALA A 58 -18.42 -5.53 -22.50
C ALA A 58 -19.43 -6.23 -23.44
N GLU A 59 -19.21 -6.19 -24.74
CA GLU A 59 -19.97 -7.00 -25.72
C GLU A 59 -19.70 -8.50 -25.56
N ILE A 60 -18.49 -8.86 -25.08
CA ILE A 60 -18.07 -10.26 -24.90
C ILE A 60 -18.53 -10.81 -23.55
N ASP A 61 -18.49 -9.98 -22.50
CA ASP A 61 -18.75 -10.43 -21.12
C ASP A 61 -19.63 -9.45 -20.34
N SER A 62 -20.85 -9.86 -20.02
CA SER A 62 -21.84 -9.05 -19.33
C SER A 62 -21.49 -8.72 -17.86
N ARG A 63 -20.47 -9.36 -17.28
CA ARG A 63 -19.95 -9.01 -15.95
C ARG A 63 -19.24 -7.67 -15.95
N LEU A 64 -18.75 -7.17 -17.12
CA LEU A 64 -18.12 -5.87 -17.27
C LEU A 64 -19.19 -4.78 -17.43
N LYS A 65 -19.31 -3.92 -16.42
CA LYS A 65 -20.19 -2.76 -16.40
C LYS A 65 -19.37 -1.49 -16.56
N ILE A 66 -19.69 -0.68 -17.57
CA ILE A 66 -18.95 0.53 -17.91
C ILE A 66 -19.71 1.76 -17.46
N TYR A 67 -18.99 2.67 -16.80
CA TYR A 67 -19.45 4.00 -16.44
C TYR A 67 -18.42 5.02 -16.91
N SER A 68 -18.86 6.23 -17.24
CA SER A 68 -17.96 7.32 -17.65
C SER A 68 -18.18 8.55 -16.78
N ASN A 69 -17.11 9.22 -16.39
CA ASN A 69 -17.11 10.54 -15.82
C ASN A 69 -17.23 11.58 -16.95
N LYS A 70 -17.92 12.68 -16.71
CA LYS A 70 -18.03 13.77 -17.72
C LYS A 70 -16.71 14.55 -17.89
N SER A 71 -15.87 14.54 -16.87
CA SER A 71 -14.53 15.14 -16.86
C SER A 71 -13.61 14.29 -15.98
N ASN A 72 -12.31 14.48 -16.06
CA ASN A 72 -11.34 13.78 -15.21
C ASN A 72 -11.49 14.22 -13.75
N LEU A 73 -12.08 13.35 -12.91
CA LEU A 73 -12.32 13.58 -11.48
C LEU A 73 -11.11 13.18 -10.62
N LYS A 74 -10.07 12.58 -11.19
CA LYS A 74 -8.93 11.98 -10.52
C LYS A 74 -9.29 10.67 -9.78
N LEU A 75 -8.24 9.95 -9.37
CA LEU A 75 -8.36 8.57 -8.88
C LEU A 75 -9.30 8.43 -7.68
N ALA A 76 -9.16 9.28 -6.64
CA ALA A 76 -9.94 9.17 -5.42
C ALA A 76 -11.45 9.30 -5.64
N ALA A 77 -11.88 10.33 -6.37
CA ALA A 77 -13.29 10.55 -6.68
C ALA A 77 -13.86 9.45 -7.60
N THR A 78 -13.08 9.00 -8.59
CA THR A 78 -13.43 7.89 -9.48
C THR A 78 -13.62 6.59 -8.69
N LEU A 79 -12.72 6.29 -7.73
CA LEU A 79 -12.87 5.14 -6.84
C LEU A 79 -14.12 5.26 -5.94
N ASN A 80 -14.38 6.42 -5.34
CA ASN A 80 -15.58 6.64 -4.52
C ASN A 80 -16.86 6.41 -5.31
N ARG A 81 -16.92 6.93 -6.55
CA ARG A 81 -18.05 6.66 -7.45
C ARG A 81 -18.22 5.15 -7.70
N GLY A 82 -17.13 4.44 -7.94
CA GLY A 82 -17.17 2.99 -8.19
C GLY A 82 -17.57 2.20 -6.95
N ILE A 83 -17.17 2.60 -5.76
CA ILE A 83 -17.64 2.00 -4.50
C ILE A 83 -19.16 2.13 -4.38
N GLN A 84 -19.74 3.27 -4.74
CA GLN A 84 -21.19 3.47 -4.72
C GLN A 84 -21.90 2.57 -5.73
N LEU A 85 -21.37 2.45 -6.95
CA LEU A 85 -21.93 1.65 -8.04
C LEU A 85 -21.77 0.13 -7.85
N SER A 86 -20.82 -0.30 -7.03
CA SER A 86 -20.57 -1.73 -6.73
C SER A 86 -21.75 -2.35 -6.01
N SER A 87 -22.18 -3.56 -6.41
CA SER A 87 -23.30 -4.25 -5.78
C SER A 87 -22.85 -5.31 -4.75
N ALA A 88 -21.60 -5.79 -4.83
CA ALA A 88 -21.08 -6.84 -3.97
C ALA A 88 -20.68 -6.33 -2.56
N PRO A 89 -20.68 -7.21 -1.56
CA PRO A 89 -20.21 -6.88 -0.21
C PRO A 89 -18.68 -6.72 -0.12
N LEU A 90 -17.93 -7.33 -1.04
CA LEU A 90 -16.47 -7.21 -1.15
C LEU A 90 -16.11 -6.43 -2.41
N ILE A 91 -15.13 -5.54 -2.31
CA ILE A 91 -14.59 -4.79 -3.44
C ILE A 91 -13.12 -5.15 -3.59
N ALA A 92 -12.73 -5.67 -4.76
CA ALA A 92 -11.35 -5.89 -5.16
C ALA A 92 -10.90 -4.75 -6.07
N ARG A 93 -9.86 -4.03 -5.67
CA ARG A 93 -9.30 -2.92 -6.46
C ARG A 93 -8.34 -3.46 -7.53
N MET A 94 -8.29 -2.81 -8.71
CA MET A 94 -7.35 -3.16 -9.77
C MET A 94 -6.90 -1.90 -10.51
N ASP A 95 -5.60 -1.80 -10.85
CA ASP A 95 -5.08 -0.80 -11.80
C ASP A 95 -5.25 -1.29 -13.24
N ALA A 96 -5.52 -0.37 -14.15
CA ALA A 96 -5.77 -0.67 -15.56
C ALA A 96 -4.51 -1.08 -16.36
N ASP A 97 -3.33 -0.91 -15.75
CA ASP A 97 -2.01 -1.24 -16.32
C ASP A 97 -1.40 -2.53 -15.74
N ASP A 98 -2.03 -3.12 -14.71
CA ASP A 98 -1.58 -4.36 -14.06
C ASP A 98 -2.27 -5.61 -14.61
N ILE A 99 -1.75 -6.80 -14.26
CA ILE A 99 -2.29 -8.10 -14.66
C ILE A 99 -2.60 -8.92 -13.39
N ALA A 100 -3.85 -9.34 -13.22
CA ALA A 100 -4.24 -10.23 -12.14
C ALA A 100 -3.84 -11.69 -12.45
N LEU A 101 -3.30 -12.42 -11.47
CA LEU A 101 -3.14 -13.86 -11.60
C LEU A 101 -4.52 -14.53 -11.63
N GLN A 102 -4.63 -15.62 -12.37
CA GLN A 102 -5.91 -16.29 -12.65
C GLN A 102 -6.69 -16.70 -11.40
N ASN A 103 -6.00 -17.00 -10.31
CA ASN A 103 -6.58 -17.44 -9.03
C ASN A 103 -6.70 -16.33 -7.99
N ARG A 104 -6.46 -15.06 -8.35
CA ARG A 104 -6.46 -13.94 -7.41
C ARG A 104 -7.76 -13.83 -6.63
N LEU A 105 -8.90 -13.76 -7.34
CA LEU A 105 -10.20 -13.57 -6.68
C LEU A 105 -10.58 -14.75 -5.80
N GLU A 106 -10.24 -15.96 -6.21
CA GLU A 106 -10.52 -17.18 -5.44
C GLU A 106 -9.76 -17.17 -4.11
N TYR A 107 -8.45 -16.89 -4.13
CA TYR A 107 -7.66 -16.78 -2.89
C TYR A 107 -8.17 -15.67 -1.98
N GLN A 108 -8.42 -14.49 -2.54
CA GLN A 108 -8.85 -13.33 -1.75
C GLN A 108 -10.27 -13.51 -1.20
N TYR A 109 -11.20 -14.04 -2.00
CA TYR A 109 -12.57 -14.32 -1.54
C TYR A 109 -12.58 -15.36 -0.43
N ASN A 110 -11.89 -16.49 -0.60
CA ASN A 110 -11.79 -17.54 0.40
C ASN A 110 -11.17 -17.02 1.69
N PHE A 111 -10.08 -16.23 1.59
CA PHE A 111 -9.46 -15.63 2.75
C PHE A 111 -10.44 -14.71 3.51
N MET A 112 -11.11 -13.78 2.81
CA MET A 112 -12.06 -12.85 3.42
C MET A 112 -13.29 -13.56 4.01
N SER A 113 -13.74 -14.63 3.38
CA SER A 113 -14.88 -15.45 3.88
C SER A 113 -14.51 -16.19 5.16
N ASN A 114 -13.32 -16.75 5.24
CA ASN A 114 -12.82 -17.47 6.41
C ASN A 114 -12.35 -16.54 7.54
N ASN A 115 -12.14 -15.24 7.25
CA ASN A 115 -11.66 -14.25 8.22
C ASN A 115 -12.63 -13.06 8.32
N PRO A 116 -13.85 -13.23 8.89
CA PRO A 116 -14.90 -12.21 8.87
C PRO A 116 -14.53 -10.92 9.60
N LYS A 117 -13.55 -10.95 10.51
CA LYS A 117 -13.04 -9.78 11.22
C LYS A 117 -12.07 -8.92 10.38
N VAL A 118 -11.47 -9.48 9.33
CA VAL A 118 -10.58 -8.74 8.45
C VAL A 118 -11.38 -7.76 7.61
N ALA A 119 -11.04 -6.48 7.71
CA ALA A 119 -11.69 -5.40 6.97
C ALA A 119 -11.06 -5.20 5.58
N ILE A 120 -9.74 -5.30 5.50
CA ILE A 120 -8.95 -5.07 4.30
C ILE A 120 -7.87 -6.14 4.21
N CYS A 121 -7.71 -6.71 3.03
CA CYS A 121 -6.66 -7.68 2.73
C CYS A 121 -5.95 -7.30 1.43
N GLY A 122 -4.62 -7.28 1.45
CA GLY A 122 -3.78 -7.19 0.26
C GLY A 122 -3.07 -8.49 -0.05
N THR A 123 -2.10 -8.43 -0.96
CA THR A 123 -1.22 -9.54 -1.32
C THR A 123 0.18 -9.03 -1.63
N ASN A 124 1.14 -9.94 -1.76
CA ASN A 124 2.40 -9.64 -2.45
C ASN A 124 2.13 -9.34 -3.93
N ILE A 125 3.13 -8.79 -4.63
CA ILE A 125 3.13 -8.64 -6.08
C ILE A 125 4.39 -9.26 -6.68
N LYS A 126 4.33 -9.64 -7.96
CA LYS A 126 5.51 -9.89 -8.79
C LYS A 126 5.65 -8.74 -9.79
N VAL A 127 6.85 -8.18 -9.91
CA VAL A 127 7.12 -7.12 -10.89
C VAL A 127 7.09 -7.74 -12.29
N LEU A 128 6.26 -7.20 -13.17
CA LEU A 128 6.06 -7.72 -14.52
C LEU A 128 7.37 -7.69 -15.31
N GLY A 129 7.69 -8.81 -15.97
CA GLY A 129 8.91 -8.96 -16.76
C GLY A 129 10.17 -9.25 -15.94
N THR A 130 10.04 -9.50 -14.63
CA THR A 130 11.17 -9.83 -13.74
C THR A 130 10.81 -10.97 -12.78
N ASP A 131 11.81 -11.47 -12.03
CA ASP A 131 11.57 -12.40 -10.91
C ASP A 131 11.42 -11.71 -9.55
N GLN A 132 11.42 -10.38 -9.53
CA GLN A 132 11.30 -9.61 -8.30
C GLN A 132 9.90 -9.73 -7.71
N ILE A 133 9.83 -10.15 -6.43
CA ILE A 133 8.62 -10.15 -5.62
C ILE A 133 8.76 -9.06 -4.55
N TRP A 134 7.72 -8.24 -4.41
CA TRP A 134 7.60 -7.32 -3.30
C TRP A 134 6.74 -7.98 -2.21
N GLU A 135 7.42 -8.37 -1.13
CA GLU A 135 6.79 -9.00 0.02
C GLU A 135 6.19 -7.94 0.95
N MET A 136 4.94 -8.15 1.34
CA MET A 136 4.19 -7.24 2.20
C MET A 136 4.03 -7.82 3.62
N PRO A 137 3.92 -6.96 4.65
CA PRO A 137 3.70 -7.45 6.02
C PRO A 137 2.37 -8.18 6.13
N VAL A 138 2.35 -9.42 6.64
CA VAL A 138 1.18 -10.32 6.61
C VAL A 138 0.18 -10.03 7.75
N SER A 139 0.66 -9.88 8.98
CA SER A 139 -0.21 -9.76 10.17
C SER A 139 -0.69 -8.35 10.41
N ASN A 140 -1.86 -8.20 11.07
CA ASN A 140 -2.40 -6.89 11.49
C ASN A 140 -1.37 -6.06 12.29
N SER A 141 -0.60 -6.70 13.16
CA SER A 141 0.39 -6.01 13.98
C SER A 141 1.59 -5.52 13.15
N SER A 142 2.06 -6.31 12.17
CA SER A 142 3.14 -5.89 11.26
C SER A 142 2.67 -4.83 10.26
N ILE A 143 1.43 -4.93 9.78
CA ILE A 143 0.81 -3.92 8.90
C ILE A 143 0.72 -2.57 9.63
N ARG A 144 0.19 -2.56 10.85
CA ARG A 144 0.11 -1.34 11.68
C ARG A 144 1.49 -0.77 12.01
N ALA A 145 2.48 -1.63 12.22
CA ALA A 145 3.86 -1.20 12.41
C ALA A 145 4.43 -0.51 11.14
N THR A 146 4.19 -1.10 9.98
CA THR A 146 4.69 -0.58 8.70
C THR A 146 4.04 0.75 8.33
N LEU A 147 2.78 1.01 8.73
CA LEU A 147 2.10 2.29 8.52
C LEU A 147 2.88 3.50 9.05
N VAL A 148 3.72 3.33 10.05
CA VAL A 148 4.56 4.42 10.55
C VAL A 148 5.60 4.87 9.51
N PHE A 149 6.00 3.98 8.62
CA PHE A 149 7.04 4.23 7.61
C PHE A 149 6.49 4.32 6.18
N ASN A 150 5.63 3.38 5.77
CA ASN A 150 5.16 3.26 4.38
C ASN A 150 3.75 2.64 4.32
N SER A 151 3.13 2.68 3.12
CA SER A 151 1.89 1.95 2.83
C SER A 151 2.14 0.44 2.92
N PRO A 152 1.46 -0.29 3.82
CA PRO A 152 1.68 -1.72 4.04
C PRO A 152 0.82 -2.63 3.17
N ILE A 153 -0.11 -2.06 2.39
CA ILE A 153 -0.98 -2.78 1.46
C ILE A 153 -0.87 -2.06 0.13
N LEU A 154 -0.41 -2.76 -0.88
CA LEU A 154 -0.30 -2.23 -2.23
C LEU A 154 -1.68 -2.05 -2.83
N HIS A 155 -1.97 -0.86 -3.33
CA HIS A 155 -3.30 -0.46 -3.77
C HIS A 155 -3.95 -1.44 -4.76
N PRO A 156 -3.28 -1.89 -5.86
CA PRO A 156 -3.89 -2.81 -6.81
C PRO A 156 -4.20 -4.19 -6.24
N THR A 157 -3.61 -4.55 -5.11
CA THR A 157 -3.85 -5.86 -4.48
C THR A 157 -5.02 -5.86 -3.51
N ALA A 158 -5.52 -4.69 -3.11
CA ALA A 158 -6.49 -4.58 -2.02
C ALA A 158 -7.85 -5.19 -2.36
N ILE A 159 -8.37 -6.00 -1.44
CA ILE A 159 -9.78 -6.38 -1.33
C ILE A 159 -10.30 -5.93 0.04
N TYR A 160 -11.48 -5.33 0.07
CA TYR A 160 -12.03 -4.78 1.32
C TYR A 160 -13.55 -4.94 1.41
N ARG A 161 -14.06 -4.87 2.64
CA ARG A 161 -15.50 -4.87 2.90
C ARG A 161 -16.09 -3.52 2.57
N LYS A 162 -17.02 -3.47 1.61
CA LYS A 162 -17.70 -2.25 1.16
C LYS A 162 -18.24 -1.42 2.32
N HIS A 163 -18.97 -2.05 3.25
CA HIS A 163 -19.59 -1.34 4.38
C HIS A 163 -18.58 -0.66 5.30
N ILE A 164 -17.36 -1.24 5.44
CA ILE A 164 -16.29 -0.61 6.23
C ILE A 164 -15.80 0.65 5.51
N ILE A 165 -15.47 0.57 4.23
CA ILE A 165 -14.98 1.73 3.47
C ILE A 165 -16.03 2.83 3.44
N CYS A 166 -17.31 2.50 3.24
CA CYS A 166 -18.41 3.47 3.27
C CYS A 166 -18.56 4.14 4.66
N LYS A 167 -18.43 3.36 5.74
CA LYS A 167 -18.49 3.90 7.12
C LYS A 167 -17.43 4.96 7.39
N TYR A 168 -16.28 4.84 6.75
CA TYR A 168 -15.16 5.77 6.89
C TYR A 168 -15.04 6.74 5.71
N ASN A 169 -16.14 7.04 5.00
CA ASN A 169 -16.26 8.04 3.93
C ASN A 169 -15.37 7.79 2.69
N GLY A 170 -15.03 6.52 2.39
CA GLY A 170 -14.27 6.20 1.19
C GLY A 170 -12.87 6.81 1.16
N TYR A 171 -12.39 7.12 -0.04
CA TYR A 171 -11.11 7.81 -0.28
C TYR A 171 -11.25 9.32 -0.06
N ASN A 172 -10.21 9.96 0.45
CA ASN A 172 -10.16 11.42 0.58
C ASN A 172 -9.85 12.06 -0.79
N GLU A 173 -10.84 12.73 -1.38
CA GLU A 173 -10.74 13.31 -2.73
C GLU A 173 -9.77 14.49 -2.83
N ASN A 174 -9.39 15.11 -1.69
CA ASN A 174 -8.35 16.14 -1.64
C ASN A 174 -6.93 15.58 -1.77
N ILE A 175 -6.75 14.26 -1.69
CA ILE A 175 -5.46 13.58 -1.81
C ILE A 175 -5.26 13.10 -3.24
N VAL A 176 -4.32 13.72 -3.97
CA VAL A 176 -4.06 13.41 -5.37
C VAL A 176 -3.21 12.15 -5.53
N TYR A 177 -2.22 11.94 -4.64
CA TYR A 177 -1.33 10.77 -4.64
C TYR A 177 -1.16 10.22 -3.22
N ALA A 178 -0.87 8.93 -3.07
CA ALA A 178 -0.85 8.19 -1.82
C ALA A 178 -2.23 8.11 -1.12
N GLN A 179 -3.31 8.05 -1.91
CA GLN A 179 -4.70 7.96 -1.43
C GLN A 179 -4.94 6.69 -0.61
N ASP A 180 -4.32 5.59 -1.02
CA ASP A 180 -4.33 4.30 -0.34
C ASP A 180 -3.68 4.41 1.05
N TYR A 181 -2.50 5.02 1.12
CA TYR A 181 -1.78 5.21 2.38
C TYR A 181 -2.58 6.09 3.35
N GLU A 182 -3.21 7.16 2.87
CA GLU A 182 -4.12 7.99 3.67
C GLU A 182 -5.29 7.15 4.19
N LEU A 183 -5.93 6.37 3.32
CA LEU A 183 -7.07 5.54 3.72
C LEU A 183 -6.68 4.51 4.77
N TRP A 184 -5.56 3.79 4.57
CA TRP A 184 -5.08 2.81 5.55
C TRP A 184 -4.70 3.48 6.88
N HIS A 185 -4.05 4.64 6.84
CA HIS A 185 -3.76 5.44 8.02
C HIS A 185 -5.04 5.83 8.78
N ARG A 186 -6.01 6.42 8.09
CA ARG A 186 -7.28 6.87 8.70
C ARG A 186 -8.06 5.71 9.32
N LEU A 187 -8.14 4.58 8.65
CA LEU A 187 -8.74 3.36 9.17
C LEU A 187 -7.97 2.80 10.37
N SER A 188 -6.64 2.95 10.40
CA SER A 188 -5.82 2.45 11.50
C SER A 188 -6.04 3.17 12.83
N LYS A 189 -6.68 4.36 12.83
CA LYS A 189 -7.05 5.08 14.05
C LYS A 189 -8.11 4.32 14.87
N ASP A 190 -8.91 3.46 14.23
CA ASP A 190 -9.80 2.53 14.94
C ASP A 190 -9.09 1.18 15.17
N SER A 191 -8.94 0.80 16.44
CA SER A 191 -8.33 -0.48 16.83
C SER A 191 -9.15 -1.71 16.42
N LYS A 192 -10.45 -1.53 16.11
CA LYS A 192 -11.36 -2.61 15.67
C LYS A 192 -11.13 -3.00 14.19
N ILE A 193 -10.50 -2.13 13.41
CA ILE A 193 -10.16 -2.43 12.02
C ILE A 193 -8.99 -3.42 11.99
N VAL A 194 -9.20 -4.56 11.35
CA VAL A 194 -8.20 -5.61 11.17
C VAL A 194 -7.73 -5.63 9.73
N PHE A 195 -6.43 -5.50 9.55
CA PHE A 195 -5.74 -5.59 8.26
C PHE A 195 -5.07 -6.96 8.11
N ALA A 196 -4.92 -7.43 6.88
CA ALA A 196 -4.15 -8.62 6.54
C ALA A 196 -3.49 -8.47 5.17
N ASN A 197 -2.47 -9.26 4.89
CA ASN A 197 -2.01 -9.58 3.54
C ASN A 197 -1.87 -11.09 3.41
N ILE A 198 -2.17 -11.62 2.23
CA ILE A 198 -1.89 -13.01 1.85
C ILE A 198 -0.46 -13.07 1.35
N ASP A 199 0.34 -13.99 1.89
CA ASP A 199 1.78 -14.11 1.63
C ASP A 199 2.08 -14.84 0.31
N ILE A 200 1.39 -14.44 -0.76
CA ILE A 200 1.65 -14.88 -2.14
C ILE A 200 1.44 -13.74 -3.11
N PRO A 201 2.18 -13.67 -4.22
CA PRO A 201 1.92 -12.69 -5.27
C PRO A 201 0.68 -13.12 -6.07
N LEU A 202 -0.30 -12.21 -6.19
CA LEU A 202 -1.53 -12.42 -6.96
C LEU A 202 -1.73 -11.38 -8.06
N ILE A 203 -0.75 -10.48 -8.24
CA ILE A 203 -0.72 -9.48 -9.30
C ILE A 203 0.68 -9.41 -9.90
N TYR A 204 0.76 -9.33 -11.22
CA TYR A 204 1.91 -8.81 -11.93
C TYR A 204 1.79 -7.28 -11.99
N TYR A 205 2.68 -6.60 -11.26
CA TYR A 205 2.71 -5.15 -11.16
C TYR A 205 3.59 -4.55 -12.25
N ARG A 206 3.07 -3.58 -12.99
CA ARG A 206 3.82 -2.89 -14.04
C ARG A 206 4.48 -1.63 -13.51
N LEU A 207 5.78 -1.51 -13.69
CA LEU A 207 6.51 -0.28 -13.40
C LEU A 207 6.31 0.71 -14.56
N THR A 208 5.40 1.68 -14.36
CA THR A 208 5.09 2.74 -15.34
C THR A 208 5.46 4.09 -14.75
N ASP A 209 6.73 4.46 -14.82
CA ASP A 209 7.18 5.79 -14.36
C ASP A 209 7.15 6.87 -15.46
N SER A 210 7.07 6.48 -16.74
CA SER A 210 7.22 7.36 -17.90
C SER A 210 6.09 8.37 -18.08
N ASP A 211 4.88 8.08 -17.57
CA ASP A 211 3.67 8.85 -17.89
C ASP A 211 3.20 9.75 -16.73
N LYS A 212 3.99 9.81 -15.64
CA LYS A 212 3.64 10.61 -14.46
C LYS A 212 4.26 12.01 -14.56
N PRO A 213 3.53 13.07 -14.15
CA PRO A 213 4.07 14.42 -14.11
C PRO A 213 5.36 14.50 -13.29
N SER A 214 6.27 15.42 -13.64
CA SER A 214 7.53 15.63 -12.89
C SER A 214 7.30 15.92 -11.39
N SER A 215 6.20 16.59 -11.05
CA SER A 215 5.77 16.90 -9.69
C SER A 215 5.18 15.70 -8.93
N TYR A 216 4.93 14.55 -9.59
CA TYR A 216 4.31 13.38 -8.97
C TYR A 216 5.03 12.92 -7.71
N LYS A 217 6.33 12.69 -7.80
CA LYS A 217 7.15 12.16 -6.69
C LYS A 217 7.18 13.12 -5.50
N GLU A 218 7.22 14.42 -5.76
CA GLU A 218 7.24 15.45 -4.72
C GLU A 218 5.90 15.52 -3.97
N ILE A 219 4.77 15.58 -4.67
CA ILE A 219 3.44 15.62 -4.06
C ILE A 219 3.16 14.32 -3.30
N GLN A 220 3.49 13.15 -3.88
CA GLN A 220 3.35 11.86 -3.21
C GLN A 220 4.17 11.80 -1.91
N LYS A 221 5.43 12.24 -1.97
CA LYS A 221 6.32 12.32 -0.80
C LYS A 221 5.74 13.23 0.27
N LYS A 222 5.27 14.43 -0.09
CA LYS A 222 4.67 15.38 0.86
C LYS A 222 3.46 14.78 1.58
N THR A 223 2.55 14.15 0.83
CA THR A 223 1.40 13.45 1.41
C THR A 223 1.85 12.33 2.36
N ALA A 224 2.80 11.50 1.93
CA ALA A 224 3.32 10.41 2.74
C ALA A 224 4.02 10.91 4.01
N ASP A 225 4.78 12.02 3.94
CA ASP A 225 5.45 12.60 5.10
C ASP A 225 4.44 13.16 6.12
N THR A 226 3.35 13.76 5.67
CA THR A 226 2.24 14.18 6.56
C THR A 226 1.64 12.96 7.29
N ILE A 227 1.40 11.87 6.57
CA ILE A 227 0.86 10.63 7.18
C ILE A 227 1.84 10.04 8.19
N ARG A 228 3.14 9.99 7.87
CA ARG A 228 4.20 9.53 8.78
C ARG A 228 4.25 10.35 10.06
N GLU A 229 4.18 11.66 9.95
CA GLU A 229 4.14 12.56 11.10
C GLU A 229 2.94 12.25 12.01
N GLU A 230 1.74 12.09 11.44
CA GLU A 230 0.56 11.71 12.23
C GLU A 230 0.71 10.33 12.89
N GLN A 231 1.28 9.35 12.20
CA GLN A 231 1.55 8.03 12.75
C GLN A 231 2.55 8.10 13.93
N ILE A 232 3.58 8.94 13.83
CA ILE A 232 4.53 9.16 14.93
C ILE A 232 3.84 9.84 16.13
N LYS A 233 2.96 10.82 15.88
CA LYS A 233 2.16 11.47 16.93
C LYS A 233 1.23 10.47 17.64
N MET A 234 0.70 9.48 16.92
CA MET A 234 -0.09 8.40 17.54
C MET A 234 0.73 7.55 18.52
N LEU A 235 2.06 7.45 18.34
CA LEU A 235 2.97 6.83 19.31
C LEU A 235 3.23 7.71 20.54
N GLY A 236 2.68 8.93 20.62
CA GLY A 236 2.90 9.88 21.70
C GLY A 236 4.21 10.65 21.57
N ILE A 237 4.80 10.71 20.38
CA ILE A 237 6.06 11.41 20.10
C ILE A 237 5.74 12.65 19.26
N LEU A 238 6.26 13.82 19.65
CA LEU A 238 6.17 15.05 18.89
C LEU A 238 7.52 15.27 18.19
N PRO A 239 7.64 14.91 16.89
CA PRO A 239 8.89 15.02 16.18
C PRO A 239 9.19 16.48 15.79
N ASP A 240 10.46 16.86 15.83
CA ASP A 240 10.93 18.10 15.20
C ASP A 240 11.16 17.93 13.68
N THR A 241 11.44 19.03 12.98
CA THR A 241 11.65 19.03 11.53
C THR A 241 12.84 18.17 11.09
N LYS A 242 13.92 18.11 11.90
CA LYS A 242 15.09 17.25 11.60
C LYS A 242 14.76 15.78 11.75
N GLN A 243 13.99 15.44 12.76
CA GLN A 243 13.51 14.07 13.00
C GLN A 243 12.54 13.60 11.91
N LEU A 244 11.65 14.48 11.43
CA LEU A 244 10.76 14.18 10.30
C LEU A 244 11.54 13.97 9.00
N ALA A 245 12.52 14.83 8.70
CA ALA A 245 13.37 14.67 7.54
C ALA A 245 14.16 13.35 7.60
N LEU A 246 14.71 13.01 8.76
CA LEU A 246 15.43 11.77 8.98
C LEU A 246 14.49 10.54 8.84
N HIS A 247 13.28 10.63 9.38
CA HIS A 247 12.28 9.57 9.25
C HIS A 247 11.89 9.33 7.79
N SER A 248 11.71 10.41 7.03
CA SER A 248 11.45 10.33 5.57
C SER A 248 12.61 9.65 4.83
N GLN A 249 13.88 10.01 5.13
CA GLN A 249 15.06 9.35 4.55
C GLN A 249 15.08 7.84 4.83
N ILE A 250 14.83 7.44 6.06
CA ILE A 250 14.76 6.02 6.46
C ILE A 250 13.65 5.31 5.69
N SER A 251 12.46 5.91 5.62
CA SER A 251 11.27 5.35 4.97
C SER A 251 11.45 5.17 3.46
N LEU A 252 12.22 6.05 2.82
CA LEU A 252 12.52 6.03 1.38
C LEU A 252 13.81 5.28 1.05
N HIS A 253 14.45 4.63 2.04
CA HIS A 253 15.73 3.93 1.89
C HIS A 253 16.83 4.79 1.25
N GLN A 254 16.83 6.09 1.56
CA GLN A 254 17.86 7.01 1.08
C GLN A 254 19.19 6.79 1.80
N ASP A 255 20.28 7.09 1.13
CA ASP A 255 21.62 6.87 1.64
C ASP A 255 21.90 7.64 2.94
N ILE A 256 22.51 6.95 3.90
CA ILE A 256 23.02 7.49 5.15
C ILE A 256 24.54 7.34 5.10
N ASN A 257 25.24 8.43 4.79
CA ASN A 257 26.63 8.37 4.37
C ASN A 257 27.64 8.87 5.41
N THR A 258 27.19 9.42 6.54
CA THR A 258 28.07 9.93 7.58
C THR A 258 27.80 9.30 8.94
N LEU A 259 28.84 9.22 9.79
CA LEU A 259 28.72 8.72 11.16
C LEU A 259 27.69 9.51 12.00
N PRO A 260 27.68 10.87 11.99
CA PRO A 260 26.66 11.63 12.69
C PRO A 260 25.23 11.29 12.27
N GLN A 261 24.99 11.12 10.95
CA GLN A 261 23.69 10.68 10.46
C GLN A 261 23.33 9.27 10.96
N LEU A 262 24.26 8.33 10.94
CA LEU A 262 24.07 6.97 11.42
C LEU A 262 23.67 6.97 12.92
N PHE A 263 24.35 7.77 13.75
CA PHE A 263 23.96 7.93 15.16
C PHE A 263 22.60 8.59 15.33
N ALA A 264 22.25 9.57 14.50
CA ALA A 264 20.93 10.19 14.52
C ALA A 264 19.83 9.17 14.19
N VAL A 265 20.02 8.33 13.16
CA VAL A 265 19.10 7.22 12.81
C VAL A 265 18.92 6.26 13.99
N TYR A 266 20.03 5.84 14.59
CA TYR A 266 19.96 4.94 15.75
C TYR A 266 19.16 5.53 16.90
N ARG A 267 19.45 6.78 17.30
CA ARG A 267 18.74 7.48 18.37
C ARG A 267 17.25 7.61 18.04
N TRP A 268 16.94 7.95 16.79
CA TRP A 268 15.57 8.11 16.34
C TRP A 268 14.78 6.80 16.40
N LEU A 269 15.29 5.73 15.78
CA LEU A 269 14.62 4.42 15.77
C LEU A 269 14.47 3.86 17.19
N ARG A 270 15.46 4.09 18.07
CA ARG A 270 15.39 3.74 19.47
C ARG A 270 14.31 4.53 20.22
N LEU A 271 14.19 5.83 19.97
CA LEU A 271 13.14 6.67 20.55
C LEU A 271 11.76 6.14 20.15
N LEU A 272 11.54 5.90 18.84
CA LEU A 272 10.30 5.33 18.33
C LEU A 272 9.98 3.98 19.01
N ALA A 273 10.95 3.08 19.10
CA ALA A 273 10.78 1.75 19.68
C ALA A 273 10.55 1.78 21.21
N SER A 274 11.01 2.84 21.91
CA SER A 274 10.86 2.98 23.37
C SER A 274 9.52 3.55 23.81
N SER A 275 8.69 4.04 22.90
CA SER A 275 7.36 4.52 23.23
C SER A 275 6.53 3.41 23.88
N SER A 276 5.77 3.77 24.93
CA SER A 276 4.84 2.84 25.60
C SER A 276 3.74 2.31 24.69
N LYS A 277 3.43 3.03 23.61
CA LYS A 277 2.47 2.63 22.57
C LYS A 277 3.06 1.74 21.48
N SER A 278 4.38 1.50 21.48
CA SER A 278 5.07 0.70 20.49
C SER A 278 4.84 -0.79 20.70
N SER A 279 4.20 -1.43 19.73
CA SER A 279 4.00 -2.89 19.75
C SER A 279 5.32 -3.64 19.57
N GLN A 280 5.34 -4.94 19.92
CA GLN A 280 6.51 -5.79 19.71
C GLN A 280 6.87 -5.90 18.21
N ALA A 281 5.86 -5.95 17.33
CA ALA A 281 6.07 -5.93 15.88
C ALA A 281 6.76 -4.64 15.42
N PHE A 282 6.36 -3.49 15.97
CA PHE A 282 6.97 -2.20 15.65
C PHE A 282 8.43 -2.11 16.14
N LYS A 283 8.71 -2.60 17.35
CA LYS A 283 10.10 -2.67 17.88
C LYS A 283 10.98 -3.53 16.96
N LYS A 284 10.48 -4.69 16.51
CA LYS A 284 11.16 -5.56 15.56
C LYS A 284 11.40 -4.84 14.22
N LEU A 285 10.42 -4.10 13.72
CA LEU A 285 10.53 -3.34 12.47
C LEU A 285 11.58 -2.21 12.57
N CYS A 286 11.59 -1.42 13.65
CA CYS A 286 12.64 -0.43 13.90
C CYS A 286 14.05 -1.05 13.87
N TRP A 287 14.18 -2.26 14.43
CA TRP A 287 15.42 -3.01 14.37
C TRP A 287 15.79 -3.49 12.96
N GLN A 288 14.81 -3.87 12.15
CA GLN A 288 15.03 -4.22 10.74
C GLN A 288 15.51 -3.01 9.93
N TYR A 289 14.89 -1.83 10.09
CA TYR A 289 15.36 -0.60 9.46
C TYR A 289 16.79 -0.22 9.89
N TRP A 290 17.10 -0.35 11.17
CA TRP A 290 18.46 -0.14 11.66
C TRP A 290 19.46 -1.05 10.97
N LYS A 291 19.18 -2.34 10.90
CA LYS A 291 20.01 -3.32 10.20
C LYS A 291 20.22 -2.97 8.73
N GLN A 292 19.15 -2.56 8.05
CA GLN A 292 19.20 -2.18 6.65
C GLN A 292 20.09 -0.95 6.44
N VAL A 293 19.91 0.10 7.23
CA VAL A 293 20.74 1.31 7.19
C VAL A 293 22.20 0.98 7.43
N CYS A 294 22.51 0.11 8.39
CA CYS A 294 23.89 -0.32 8.63
C CYS A 294 24.53 -1.06 7.44
N ARG A 295 23.74 -1.81 6.68
CA ARG A 295 24.22 -2.57 5.50
C ARG A 295 24.41 -1.70 4.27
N SER A 296 23.52 -0.73 4.05
CA SER A 296 23.56 0.17 2.88
C SER A 296 24.50 1.36 3.07
N SER A 297 24.84 1.71 4.33
CA SER A 297 25.72 2.84 4.63
C SER A 297 27.12 2.64 4.08
N SER A 298 27.71 3.70 3.50
CA SER A 298 29.14 3.75 3.14
C SER A 298 30.06 3.61 4.37
N CYS A 299 29.54 3.79 5.58
CA CYS A 299 30.22 3.58 6.87
C CYS A 299 30.11 2.13 7.37
N LYS A 300 29.84 1.14 6.51
CA LYS A 300 29.58 -0.27 6.87
C LYS A 300 30.65 -0.93 7.75
N TYR A 301 31.92 -0.56 7.61
CA TYR A 301 33.02 -1.07 8.44
C TYR A 301 32.95 -0.65 9.90
N ILE A 302 32.32 0.51 10.19
CA ILE A 302 32.15 1.04 11.54
C ILE A 302 30.74 0.69 12.09
N SER A 303 29.76 0.60 11.20
CA SER A 303 28.39 0.25 11.56
C SER A 303 28.22 -1.24 11.91
N TYR A 304 29.07 -2.13 11.38
CA TYR A 304 29.00 -3.57 11.63
C TYR A 304 29.22 -3.96 13.11
N PRO A 305 30.20 -3.40 13.84
CA PRO A 305 30.30 -3.56 15.28
C PRO A 305 29.11 -2.98 16.07
N LEU A 306 28.56 -1.84 15.63
CA LEU A 306 27.35 -1.25 16.23
C LEU A 306 26.10 -2.12 15.98
N TYR A 307 26.05 -2.81 14.86
CA TYR A 307 25.01 -3.76 14.53
C TYR A 307 24.97 -4.98 15.47
N ILE A 308 26.13 -5.50 15.91
CA ILE A 308 26.23 -6.68 16.78
C ILE A 308 25.93 -6.34 18.25
N LEU A 309 26.12 -5.07 18.64
CA LEU A 309 26.14 -4.68 20.06
C LEU A 309 24.78 -4.24 20.63
N LEU A 310 23.72 -4.32 19.86
CA LEU A 310 22.39 -3.93 20.34
C LEU A 310 21.43 -5.13 20.29
N PRO A 311 20.98 -5.61 21.41
CA PRO A 311 20.06 -4.98 22.38
C PRO A 311 20.39 -5.17 23.88
N SER A 312 21.58 -5.48 24.29
CA SER A 312 21.77 -6.02 25.65
C SER A 312 22.60 -5.23 26.66
N SER A 313 23.30 -4.14 26.34
CA SER A 313 23.91 -3.33 27.42
C SER A 313 24.31 -1.90 27.06
N LYS A 314 23.86 -0.94 27.89
CA LYS A 314 24.32 0.47 27.88
C LYS A 314 25.84 0.59 28.04
N GLU A 315 26.47 -0.36 28.70
CA GLU A 315 27.92 -0.35 28.98
C GLU A 315 28.79 -0.66 27.78
N LYS A 316 28.37 -1.58 26.91
CA LYS A 316 29.13 -1.94 25.70
C LYS A 316 29.16 -0.80 24.68
N ILE A 317 28.09 0.01 24.59
CA ILE A 317 28.04 1.20 23.72
C ILE A 317 28.99 2.27 24.23
N LYS A 318 29.08 2.52 25.55
CA LYS A 318 30.04 3.46 26.15
C LYS A 318 31.49 3.06 25.88
N LEU A 319 31.78 1.75 25.87
CA LEU A 319 33.13 1.23 25.64
C LEU A 319 33.61 1.45 24.18
N ILE A 320 32.68 1.32 23.22
CA ILE A 320 32.98 1.54 21.79
C ILE A 320 33.11 3.05 21.49
N LEU A 321 32.22 3.86 22.05
CA LEU A 321 32.33 5.32 21.90
C LEU A 321 33.64 5.85 22.50
N LYS A 322 34.14 5.25 23.62
CA LYS A 322 35.47 5.59 24.18
C LYS A 322 36.66 5.14 23.32
N LYS A 323 36.48 4.18 22.40
CA LYS A 323 37.56 3.72 21.50
C LYS A 323 37.56 4.43 20.15
N ILE A 324 36.50 5.16 19.82
CA ILE A 324 36.34 5.88 18.54
C ILE A 324 36.57 7.40 18.73
N PHE A 325 36.44 7.89 19.95
CA PHE A 325 36.77 9.25 20.41
C PHE A 325 37.79 9.17 21.53
#